data_8d299871e5d5ccb2fd2fa5c727be7ecc
#
_entry.id   8d299871e5d5ccb2fd2fa5c727be7ecc
#
_cell.length_a   1.000
_cell.length_b   1.000
_cell.length_c   1.000
_cell.angle_alpha   90.00
_cell.angle_beta   90.00
_cell.angle_gamma   90.00
#
_symmetry.space_group_name_H-M   'P 1'
#
loop_
_entity.id
_entity.type
_entity.pdbx_description
1 polymer ?
#
loop_
_entity_poly.entity_id
_entity_poly.type
_entity_poly.pdbx_seq_one_letter_code
_entity_poly.pdbx_strand_id
1 'polypeptide(L)'
;MPFTRILAVFVVVAAGLSGRIESASESASPARTDIEQQQAPSWSKDDLNFFLHGSMSTEVVPESVLRAFIKTYPDLFPSSDLSHLGLILDKDFGWPIGLSRKNVQHLGGMPAVGINCASCHVAQISSISRPQPIQILGVTGHFDVESFFGSVLVATFKTSDPENMKRFLRNYVSDTGKVHGDHAETAVSSAWKKQEEKIVAAMKTDPFGGKDVAPGELHKIEPAEVKLDIKSLEKGDVDLAARVHSMLKLFHNMRTTLHVPDKPPDKVPPASGPGRNDAFGLLSASLLNMPQPYSPIKFGLVWNVDKRIWVHWDGNTKSPIARNLLASLGLGAPMHGKRGDLIFADVKRQTDLSEKIAPPKYPFSLDNDAAKRGAPLFANNCNSCHGGPESDTRLHAVAEVGTDPHRAEMFTQKLADGFNKFLVELESEGYQAPKEYGVRSTGKYWAATLSGVWARSPYLHNGSVRTMHELLTSPDQRAKTFHRGSRVFDEKEMGYTDDGAYVLDTAGSGNSNSGHDYGTKLSENEKRDLIEYLKTL
;
A
#
# COMPACT_ATOMS: atom_id res chain seq x y z
N MET A 1 4.64 -15.24 24.35
CA MET A 1 4.31 -15.85 23.04
C MET A 1 3.24 -15.04 22.30
N PRO A 2 3.49 -13.85 21.82
CA PRO A 2 2.53 -13.22 20.91
C PRO A 2 3.13 -12.66 19.60
N PHE A 3 4.40 -12.93 19.29
CA PHE A 3 5.05 -12.37 18.10
C PHE A 3 4.81 -13.13 16.79
N THR A 4 4.06 -14.22 16.81
CA THR A 4 3.96 -15.20 15.71
C THR A 4 2.99 -14.80 14.58
N ARG A 5 2.31 -13.65 14.65
CA ARG A 5 1.26 -13.28 13.66
C ARG A 5 1.64 -12.15 12.70
N ILE A 6 2.70 -11.40 12.94
CA ILE A 6 3.05 -10.22 12.14
C ILE A 6 3.66 -10.62 10.78
N LEU A 7 4.48 -11.66 10.74
CA LEU A 7 5.03 -12.19 9.49
C LEU A 7 3.97 -12.86 8.62
N ALA A 8 2.84 -13.20 9.20
CA ALA A 8 1.74 -13.84 8.51
C ALA A 8 1.22 -13.01 7.31
N VAL A 9 1.34 -11.68 7.34
CA VAL A 9 0.89 -10.80 6.25
C VAL A 9 1.89 -10.74 5.09
N PHE A 10 3.18 -11.05 5.31
CA PHE A 10 4.22 -10.73 4.33
C PHE A 10 4.87 -11.91 3.59
N VAL A 11 4.61 -13.17 3.94
CA VAL A 11 5.38 -14.32 3.40
C VAL A 11 4.66 -15.17 2.34
N VAL A 12 3.38 -14.93 2.02
CA VAL A 12 2.57 -15.82 1.15
C VAL A 12 2.93 -15.81 -0.32
N VAL A 13 3.64 -14.83 -0.83
CA VAL A 13 3.74 -14.60 -2.29
C VAL A 13 4.68 -15.56 -3.03
N ALA A 14 5.52 -16.33 -2.33
CA ALA A 14 6.55 -17.14 -2.99
C ALA A 14 6.12 -18.53 -3.51
N ALA A 15 4.92 -19.00 -3.19
CA ALA A 15 4.52 -20.40 -3.48
C ALA A 15 3.46 -20.58 -4.60
N GLY A 16 2.93 -19.51 -5.18
CA GLY A 16 1.76 -19.59 -6.07
C GLY A 16 1.89 -19.00 -7.48
N LEU A 17 3.02 -18.41 -7.86
CA LEU A 17 3.15 -17.71 -9.14
C LEU A 17 3.89 -18.54 -10.21
N SER A 18 3.29 -19.61 -10.71
CA SER A 18 3.67 -20.25 -11.98
C SER A 18 2.62 -20.01 -13.07
N GLY A 19 2.15 -18.78 -13.22
CA GLY A 19 1.33 -18.33 -14.34
C GLY A 19 2.16 -17.48 -15.30
N ARG A 20 2.23 -17.85 -16.57
CA ARG A 20 2.85 -17.03 -17.62
C ARG A 20 2.12 -15.69 -17.72
N ILE A 21 2.84 -14.60 -17.45
CA ILE A 21 2.37 -13.25 -17.72
C ILE A 21 2.91 -12.86 -19.11
N GLU A 22 2.01 -12.68 -20.07
CA GLU A 22 2.34 -12.01 -21.32
C GLU A 22 2.64 -10.53 -21.04
N SER A 23 3.74 -10.05 -21.59
CA SER A 23 4.22 -8.68 -21.42
C SER A 23 3.19 -7.67 -21.96
N ALA A 24 2.62 -6.87 -21.09
CA ALA A 24 1.86 -5.69 -21.49
C ALA A 24 2.82 -4.67 -22.15
N SER A 25 2.44 -4.17 -23.34
CA SER A 25 3.19 -3.19 -24.11
C SER A 25 3.46 -1.91 -23.33
N GLU A 26 4.68 -1.39 -23.45
CA GLU A 26 5.12 -0.09 -22.90
C GLU A 26 4.20 1.05 -23.36
N SER A 27 3.38 1.59 -22.45
CA SER A 27 2.66 2.85 -22.69
C SER A 27 3.47 4.03 -22.17
N ALA A 28 3.59 5.08 -22.99
CA ALA A 28 4.22 6.34 -22.59
C ALA A 28 3.53 6.93 -21.36
N SER A 29 4.30 7.53 -20.42
CA SER A 29 3.73 8.27 -19.30
C SER A 29 2.86 9.41 -19.84
N PRO A 30 1.62 9.55 -19.41
CA PRO A 30 0.76 10.62 -19.85
C PRO A 30 1.23 11.97 -19.26
N ALA A 31 1.20 13.02 -20.06
CA ALA A 31 1.20 14.38 -19.54
C ALA A 31 0.01 14.54 -18.57
N ARG A 32 0.15 15.45 -17.57
CA ARG A 32 -0.89 15.73 -16.57
C ARG A 32 -2.26 15.83 -17.24
N THR A 33 -3.18 14.96 -16.85
CA THR A 33 -4.48 14.87 -17.51
C THR A 33 -5.41 16.00 -17.06
N ASP A 34 -6.40 16.34 -17.88
CA ASP A 34 -7.44 17.32 -17.53
C ASP A 34 -8.19 16.93 -16.24
N ILE A 35 -8.24 15.63 -15.92
CA ILE A 35 -8.89 15.12 -14.71
C ILE A 35 -8.07 15.47 -13.46
N GLU A 36 -6.76 15.31 -13.48
CA GLU A 36 -5.92 15.70 -12.35
C GLU A 36 -5.97 17.21 -12.09
N GLN A 37 -6.06 18.01 -13.16
CA GLN A 37 -6.24 19.44 -13.04
C GLN A 37 -7.60 19.81 -12.44
N GLN A 38 -8.67 19.10 -12.80
CA GLN A 38 -9.99 19.30 -12.21
C GLN A 38 -10.05 18.88 -10.73
N GLN A 39 -9.40 17.79 -10.37
CA GLN A 39 -9.39 17.28 -8.99
C GLN A 39 -8.55 18.15 -8.05
N ALA A 40 -7.47 18.73 -8.52
CA ALA A 40 -6.53 19.52 -7.72
C ALA A 40 -6.16 20.83 -8.41
N PRO A 41 -7.11 21.73 -8.67
CA PRO A 41 -6.88 22.93 -9.48
C PRO A 41 -5.89 23.91 -8.83
N SER A 42 -5.79 23.91 -7.51
CA SER A 42 -4.90 24.80 -6.76
C SER A 42 -3.46 24.27 -6.61
N TRP A 43 -3.17 23.04 -7.05
CA TRP A 43 -1.83 22.48 -6.90
C TRP A 43 -0.87 23.04 -7.93
N SER A 44 0.30 23.47 -7.43
CA SER A 44 1.48 23.71 -8.26
C SER A 44 2.03 22.38 -8.80
N LYS A 45 2.98 22.47 -9.74
CA LYS A 45 3.72 21.29 -10.20
C LYS A 45 4.51 20.63 -9.05
N ASP A 46 5.04 21.45 -8.12
CA ASP A 46 5.76 20.95 -6.95
C ASP A 46 4.83 20.22 -5.97
N ASP A 47 3.60 20.69 -5.79
CA ASP A 47 2.60 20.01 -4.96
C ASP A 47 2.21 18.65 -5.56
N LEU A 48 1.99 18.59 -6.87
CA LEU A 48 1.72 17.32 -7.53
C LEU A 48 2.90 16.36 -7.39
N ASN A 49 4.11 16.81 -7.67
CA ASN A 49 5.31 16.00 -7.51
C ASN A 49 5.49 15.53 -6.07
N PHE A 50 5.24 16.40 -5.09
CA PHE A 50 5.32 16.00 -3.69
C PHE A 50 4.25 14.99 -3.30
N PHE A 51 3.01 15.15 -3.79
CA PHE A 51 1.96 14.16 -3.54
C PHE A 51 2.32 12.79 -4.15
N LEU A 52 2.85 12.79 -5.38
CA LEU A 52 3.19 11.55 -6.08
C LEU A 52 4.46 10.87 -5.54
N HIS A 53 5.48 11.64 -5.09
CA HIS A 53 6.80 11.12 -4.77
C HIS A 53 7.41 11.68 -3.47
N GLY A 54 6.72 12.55 -2.75
CA GLY A 54 7.18 13.10 -1.49
C GLY A 54 7.21 12.08 -0.37
N SER A 55 8.11 12.28 0.57
CA SER A 55 8.26 11.42 1.75
C SER A 55 7.05 11.48 2.69
N MET A 56 6.78 10.35 3.33
CA MET A 56 5.99 10.23 4.56
C MET A 56 6.84 9.65 5.70
N SER A 57 8.16 9.70 5.58
CA SER A 57 9.14 9.09 6.48
C SER A 57 9.07 7.55 6.54
N THR A 58 8.57 6.93 5.50
CA THR A 58 8.38 5.48 5.36
C THR A 58 9.50 4.82 4.54
N GLU A 59 10.63 5.47 4.40
CA GLU A 59 11.76 4.98 3.63
C GLU A 59 12.46 3.85 4.40
N VAL A 60 12.13 2.62 4.04
CA VAL A 60 12.55 1.39 4.76
C VAL A 60 13.48 0.50 3.97
N VAL A 61 13.64 0.72 2.66
CA VAL A 61 14.50 -0.09 1.78
C VAL A 61 15.47 0.81 1.04
N PRO A 62 16.79 0.69 1.21
CA PRO A 62 17.73 1.43 0.38
C PRO A 62 17.50 1.13 -1.10
N GLU A 63 17.51 2.17 -1.94
CA GLU A 63 17.24 2.04 -3.38
C GLU A 63 18.17 1.03 -4.05
N SER A 64 19.46 1.09 -3.75
CA SER A 64 20.46 0.17 -4.29
C SER A 64 20.19 -1.29 -3.88
N VAL A 65 19.69 -1.50 -2.67
CA VAL A 65 19.29 -2.84 -2.18
C VAL A 65 18.05 -3.33 -2.93
N LEU A 66 17.03 -2.49 -3.08
CA LEU A 66 15.81 -2.86 -3.81
C LEU A 66 16.13 -3.21 -5.28
N ARG A 67 16.95 -2.41 -5.96
CA ARG A 67 17.41 -2.69 -7.33
C ARG A 67 18.18 -3.99 -7.43
N ALA A 68 19.05 -4.27 -6.46
CA ALA A 68 19.78 -5.52 -6.41
C ALA A 68 18.86 -6.73 -6.12
N PHE A 69 17.85 -6.58 -5.26
CA PHE A 69 16.84 -7.62 -5.04
C PHE A 69 16.04 -7.93 -6.30
N ILE A 70 15.56 -6.90 -7.01
CA ILE A 70 14.82 -7.05 -8.28
C ILE A 70 15.63 -7.89 -9.28
N LYS A 71 16.93 -7.61 -9.42
CA LYS A 71 17.82 -8.36 -10.32
C LYS A 71 18.15 -9.77 -9.81
N THR A 72 18.27 -9.95 -8.50
CA THR A 72 18.68 -11.22 -7.90
C THR A 72 17.54 -12.23 -7.84
N TYR A 73 16.30 -11.74 -7.65
CA TYR A 73 15.12 -12.56 -7.43
C TYR A 73 13.99 -12.24 -8.42
N PRO A 74 14.15 -12.55 -9.71
CA PRO A 74 13.11 -12.28 -10.72
C PRO A 74 11.82 -13.08 -10.48
N ASP A 75 11.88 -14.15 -9.68
CA ASP A 75 10.72 -14.89 -9.21
C ASP A 75 9.86 -14.09 -8.21
N LEU A 76 10.48 -13.20 -7.42
CA LEU A 76 9.78 -12.30 -6.49
C LEU A 76 9.42 -10.96 -7.14
N PHE A 77 10.15 -10.55 -8.15
CA PHE A 77 10.01 -9.27 -8.85
C PHE A 77 9.98 -9.50 -10.36
N PRO A 78 8.88 -10.07 -10.90
CA PRO A 78 8.78 -10.44 -12.32
C PRO A 78 8.79 -9.23 -13.26
N SER A 79 8.47 -8.02 -12.77
CA SER A 79 8.67 -6.78 -13.53
C SER A 79 9.65 -5.86 -12.80
N SER A 80 10.63 -5.33 -13.51
CA SER A 80 11.67 -4.45 -12.94
C SER A 80 11.13 -3.08 -12.51
N ASP A 81 10.00 -2.66 -13.04
CA ASP A 81 9.30 -1.42 -12.73
C ASP A 81 8.23 -1.58 -11.63
N LEU A 82 8.12 -2.75 -11.03
CA LEU A 82 7.15 -3.11 -10.00
C LEU A 82 5.68 -3.02 -10.45
N SER A 83 5.40 -2.95 -11.74
CA SER A 83 4.03 -2.88 -12.28
C SER A 83 3.19 -4.11 -11.96
N HIS A 84 3.81 -5.29 -11.78
CA HIS A 84 3.14 -6.51 -11.31
C HIS A 84 2.49 -6.37 -9.94
N LEU A 85 2.95 -5.41 -9.14
CA LEU A 85 2.36 -5.06 -7.84
C LEU A 85 1.24 -4.00 -7.96
N GLY A 86 0.81 -3.65 -9.15
CA GLY A 86 -0.21 -2.64 -9.38
C GLY A 86 0.30 -1.19 -9.29
N LEU A 87 1.61 -0.96 -9.15
CA LEU A 87 2.20 0.36 -9.19
C LEU A 87 2.22 0.94 -10.61
N ILE A 88 2.21 2.26 -10.73
CA ILE A 88 2.21 3.02 -11.99
C ILE A 88 3.59 3.64 -12.18
N LEU A 89 4.32 3.24 -13.23
CA LEU A 89 5.62 3.83 -13.52
C LEU A 89 5.48 5.30 -13.92
N ASP A 90 6.17 6.18 -13.20
CA ASP A 90 6.42 7.56 -13.63
C ASP A 90 7.78 7.62 -14.34
N LYS A 91 7.73 7.76 -15.67
CA LYS A 91 8.95 7.77 -16.51
C LYS A 91 9.81 9.01 -16.27
N ASP A 92 9.20 10.14 -15.91
CA ASP A 92 9.92 11.40 -15.66
C ASP A 92 10.68 11.34 -14.35
N PHE A 93 10.12 10.65 -13.35
CA PHE A 93 10.76 10.46 -12.05
C PHE A 93 11.70 9.24 -12.01
N GLY A 94 11.50 8.27 -12.87
CA GLY A 94 12.28 7.03 -12.96
C GLY A 94 11.93 5.99 -11.89
N TRP A 95 10.83 6.20 -11.14
CA TRP A 95 10.25 5.29 -10.16
C TRP A 95 8.73 5.31 -10.24
N PRO A 96 8.06 4.27 -9.72
CA PRO A 96 6.60 4.25 -9.64
C PRO A 96 6.02 5.38 -8.79
N ILE A 97 4.84 5.86 -9.19
CA ILE A 97 4.00 6.75 -8.40
C ILE A 97 3.73 6.09 -7.03
N GLY A 98 3.83 6.90 -5.97
CA GLY A 98 3.63 6.44 -4.60
C GLY A 98 4.89 5.92 -3.93
N LEU A 99 6.00 5.83 -4.65
CA LEU A 99 7.30 5.57 -4.05
C LEU A 99 8.05 6.88 -3.85
N SER A 100 8.43 7.15 -2.60
CA SER A 100 9.26 8.28 -2.21
C SER A 100 10.73 7.89 -2.16
N ARG A 101 11.61 8.90 -2.10
CA ARG A 101 13.05 8.72 -2.03
C ARG A 101 13.67 9.75 -1.09
N LYS A 102 14.37 9.28 -0.05
CA LYS A 102 15.02 10.13 0.95
C LYS A 102 16.24 9.43 1.53
N ASN A 103 17.24 10.20 1.95
CA ASN A 103 18.39 9.66 2.67
C ASN A 103 18.01 9.40 4.13
N VAL A 104 18.31 8.20 4.64
CA VAL A 104 17.91 7.74 5.97
C VAL A 104 19.11 7.24 6.75
N GLN A 105 19.37 7.83 7.93
CA GLN A 105 20.58 7.58 8.70
C GLN A 105 20.69 6.14 9.21
N HIS A 106 19.62 5.57 9.72
CA HIS A 106 19.61 4.18 10.20
C HIS A 106 19.77 3.12 9.08
N LEU A 107 19.71 3.57 7.82
CA LEU A 107 19.94 2.74 6.64
C LEU A 107 21.25 3.15 5.93
N GLY A 108 22.23 3.64 6.65
CA GLY A 108 23.55 4.01 6.13
C GLY A 108 23.60 5.32 5.37
N GLY A 109 22.69 6.26 5.61
CA GLY A 109 22.64 7.55 4.93
C GLY A 109 22.37 7.45 3.42
N MET A 110 22.03 6.29 2.92
CA MET A 110 21.74 6.03 1.51
C MET A 110 20.35 6.53 1.11
N PRO A 111 20.14 6.86 -0.17
CA PRO A 111 18.80 7.00 -0.69
C PRO A 111 17.99 5.72 -0.44
N ALA A 112 16.89 5.83 0.28
CA ALA A 112 15.99 4.76 0.56
C ALA A 112 14.62 5.05 -0.02
N VAL A 113 13.89 3.99 -0.36
CA VAL A 113 12.56 4.02 -0.94
C VAL A 113 11.53 3.80 0.15
N GLY A 114 10.53 4.66 0.18
CA GLY A 114 9.35 4.57 1.03
C GLY A 114 8.07 4.55 0.23
N ILE A 115 6.96 4.40 0.93
CA ILE A 115 5.61 4.41 0.38
C ILE A 115 4.89 5.65 0.87
N ASN A 116 4.19 6.36 -0.01
CA ASN A 116 3.38 7.52 0.36
C ASN A 116 1.90 7.36 0.00
N CYS A 117 1.10 8.42 0.18
CA CYS A 117 -0.34 8.40 -0.09
C CYS A 117 -0.68 7.95 -1.51
N ALA A 118 0.11 8.34 -2.50
CA ALA A 118 -0.20 8.10 -3.91
C ALA A 118 -0.10 6.62 -4.29
N SER A 119 0.71 5.79 -3.60
CA SER A 119 0.77 4.35 -3.89
C SER A 119 -0.58 3.65 -3.73
N CYS A 120 -1.32 4.04 -2.68
CA CYS A 120 -2.63 3.47 -2.35
C CYS A 120 -3.79 4.29 -2.93
N HIS A 121 -3.58 5.59 -3.21
CA HIS A 121 -4.63 6.55 -3.53
C HIS A 121 -4.48 7.24 -4.89
N VAL A 122 -3.75 6.63 -5.82
CA VAL A 122 -3.76 6.98 -7.25
C VAL A 122 -4.10 5.73 -8.05
N ALA A 123 -5.14 5.83 -8.88
CA ALA A 123 -5.48 4.80 -9.85
C ALA A 123 -5.18 5.28 -11.27
N GLN A 124 -4.83 4.34 -12.13
CA GLN A 124 -4.77 4.54 -13.57
C GLN A 124 -5.79 3.60 -14.21
N ILE A 125 -6.68 4.15 -15.02
CA ILE A 125 -7.71 3.39 -15.71
C ILE A 125 -7.74 3.71 -17.20
N SER A 126 -8.14 2.74 -17.99
CA SER A 126 -8.54 2.87 -19.40
C SER A 126 -9.92 2.26 -19.60
N SER A 127 -10.54 2.48 -20.74
CA SER A 127 -11.78 1.81 -21.11
C SER A 127 -11.75 1.42 -22.60
N ILE A 128 -12.71 0.63 -23.03
CA ILE A 128 -12.84 0.27 -24.46
C ILE A 128 -13.07 1.52 -25.31
N SER A 129 -13.89 2.48 -24.83
CA SER A 129 -14.15 3.74 -25.55
C SER A 129 -12.99 4.71 -25.48
N ARG A 130 -12.13 4.59 -24.46
CA ARG A 130 -10.95 5.42 -24.24
C ARG A 130 -9.77 4.57 -23.83
N PRO A 131 -9.00 3.99 -24.79
CA PRO A 131 -7.83 3.17 -24.52
C PRO A 131 -6.68 3.96 -23.84
N GLN A 132 -6.61 5.27 -24.06
CA GLN A 132 -5.63 6.13 -23.40
C GLN A 132 -5.90 6.19 -21.89
N PRO A 133 -4.93 5.76 -21.06
CA PRO A 133 -5.12 5.71 -19.62
C PRO A 133 -5.28 7.12 -19.03
N ILE A 134 -6.13 7.22 -18.03
CA ILE A 134 -6.31 8.41 -17.20
C ILE A 134 -5.90 8.11 -15.77
N GLN A 135 -5.32 9.10 -15.10
CA GLN A 135 -4.98 9.03 -13.68
C GLN A 135 -6.08 9.70 -12.85
N ILE A 136 -6.41 9.08 -11.73
CA ILE A 136 -7.41 9.57 -10.79
C ILE A 136 -6.76 9.65 -9.42
N LEU A 137 -6.77 10.84 -8.83
CA LEU A 137 -6.25 11.10 -7.50
C LEU A 137 -7.28 10.77 -6.42
N GLY A 138 -6.83 10.32 -5.26
CA GLY A 138 -7.64 10.18 -4.06
C GLY A 138 -8.58 8.97 -4.02
N VAL A 139 -8.44 8.04 -4.95
CA VAL A 139 -9.27 6.82 -5.07
C VAL A 139 -8.48 5.58 -4.64
N THR A 140 -9.15 4.44 -4.53
CA THR A 140 -8.47 3.15 -4.35
C THR A 140 -7.55 2.86 -5.54
N GLY A 141 -6.23 2.84 -5.29
CA GLY A 141 -5.23 2.38 -6.26
C GLY A 141 -5.19 0.86 -6.37
N HIS A 142 -4.35 0.34 -7.26
CA HIS A 142 -4.19 -1.11 -7.49
C HIS A 142 -2.99 -1.71 -6.75
N PHE A 143 -2.30 -0.94 -5.93
CA PHE A 143 -1.09 -1.40 -5.26
C PHE A 143 -1.36 -2.57 -4.31
N ASP A 144 -0.60 -3.64 -4.48
CA ASP A 144 -0.54 -4.77 -3.55
C ASP A 144 0.63 -4.54 -2.58
N VAL A 145 0.35 -3.82 -1.51
CA VAL A 145 1.33 -3.43 -0.50
C VAL A 145 1.86 -4.61 0.29
N GLU A 146 1.02 -5.62 0.51
CA GLU A 146 1.42 -6.83 1.26
C GLU A 146 2.39 -7.66 0.44
N SER A 147 2.13 -7.83 -0.85
CA SER A 147 3.04 -8.50 -1.77
C SER A 147 4.38 -7.75 -1.94
N PHE A 148 4.36 -6.41 -1.96
CA PHE A 148 5.58 -5.61 -1.99
C PHE A 148 6.48 -5.89 -0.80
N PHE A 149 5.97 -5.70 0.42
CA PHE A 149 6.76 -5.95 1.63
C PHE A 149 7.10 -7.44 1.79
N GLY A 150 6.19 -8.33 1.42
CA GLY A 150 6.43 -9.76 1.40
C GLY A 150 7.63 -10.13 0.54
N SER A 151 7.68 -9.61 -0.69
CA SER A 151 8.80 -9.86 -1.62
C SER A 151 10.12 -9.30 -1.09
N VAL A 152 10.12 -8.07 -0.55
CA VAL A 152 11.32 -7.47 0.08
C VAL A 152 11.82 -8.31 1.24
N LEU A 153 10.93 -8.78 2.11
CA LEU A 153 11.29 -9.59 3.26
C LEU A 153 11.81 -10.97 2.86
N VAL A 154 11.14 -11.65 1.94
CA VAL A 154 11.61 -12.94 1.41
C VAL A 154 12.97 -12.80 0.76
N ALA A 155 13.20 -11.73 -0.02
CA ALA A 155 14.50 -11.44 -0.60
C ALA A 155 15.58 -11.23 0.48
N THR A 156 15.24 -10.48 1.53
CA THR A 156 16.12 -10.26 2.69
C THR A 156 16.51 -11.59 3.36
N PHE A 157 15.54 -12.45 3.65
CA PHE A 157 15.80 -13.76 4.24
C PHE A 157 16.61 -14.68 3.31
N LYS A 158 16.25 -14.76 2.02
CA LYS A 158 17.02 -15.53 1.04
C LYS A 158 18.48 -15.06 0.96
N THR A 159 18.72 -13.74 1.07
CA THR A 159 20.08 -13.17 1.00
C THR A 159 20.92 -13.45 2.24
N SER A 160 20.37 -13.95 3.34
CA SER A 160 21.14 -14.44 4.49
C SER A 160 21.86 -15.78 4.23
N ASP A 161 21.59 -16.44 3.12
CA ASP A 161 22.36 -17.58 2.63
C ASP A 161 23.62 -17.10 1.89
N PRO A 162 24.80 -17.73 2.09
CA PRO A 162 26.05 -17.29 1.48
C PRO A 162 26.06 -17.23 -0.05
N GLU A 163 25.48 -18.20 -0.74
CA GLU A 163 25.44 -18.20 -2.22
C GLU A 163 24.49 -17.11 -2.75
N ASN A 164 23.38 -16.90 -2.08
CA ASN A 164 22.46 -15.82 -2.39
C ASN A 164 23.08 -14.45 -2.10
N MET A 165 23.81 -14.29 -0.98
CA MET A 165 24.54 -13.07 -0.66
C MET A 165 25.57 -12.74 -1.75
N LYS A 166 26.35 -13.72 -2.18
CA LYS A 166 27.33 -13.54 -3.26
C LYS A 166 26.66 -13.08 -4.56
N ARG A 167 25.53 -13.67 -4.94
CA ARG A 167 24.76 -13.29 -6.11
C ARG A 167 24.15 -11.88 -5.96
N PHE A 168 23.63 -11.55 -4.78
CA PHE A 168 23.13 -10.22 -4.46
C PHE A 168 24.22 -9.15 -4.58
N LEU A 169 25.42 -9.39 -4.01
CA LEU A 169 26.53 -8.45 -4.06
C LEU A 169 26.98 -8.13 -5.51
N ARG A 170 26.96 -9.12 -6.41
CA ARG A 170 27.24 -8.92 -7.84
C ARG A 170 26.28 -7.89 -8.45
N ASN A 171 24.97 -8.04 -8.17
CA ASN A 171 23.95 -7.12 -8.67
C ASN A 171 24.04 -5.76 -7.97
N TYR A 172 24.34 -5.73 -6.68
CA TYR A 172 24.50 -4.50 -5.91
C TYR A 172 25.65 -3.64 -6.43
N VAL A 173 26.80 -4.23 -6.67
CA VAL A 173 27.99 -3.53 -7.22
C VAL A 173 27.74 -3.05 -8.66
N SER A 174 27.15 -3.86 -9.50
CA SER A 174 26.85 -3.50 -10.89
C SER A 174 25.87 -2.33 -11.00
N ASP A 175 24.91 -2.22 -10.09
CA ASP A 175 23.93 -1.13 -10.08
C ASP A 175 24.54 0.18 -9.56
N THR A 176 25.32 0.10 -8.48
CA THR A 176 25.95 1.29 -7.87
C THR A 176 27.12 1.84 -8.68
N GLY A 177 27.82 0.98 -9.44
CA GLY A 177 29.03 1.33 -10.20
C GLY A 177 28.80 1.62 -11.68
N LYS A 178 27.60 1.48 -12.21
CA LYS A 178 27.30 1.52 -13.67
C LYS A 178 28.21 0.60 -14.48
N VAL A 179 28.55 -0.56 -13.96
CA VAL A 179 29.52 -1.50 -14.52
C VAL A 179 28.79 -2.67 -15.21
N HIS A 180 29.37 -3.18 -16.31
CA HIS A 180 28.85 -4.37 -16.98
C HIS A 180 28.84 -5.59 -16.02
N GLY A 181 27.76 -6.39 -16.06
CA GLY A 181 27.52 -7.49 -15.14
C GLY A 181 28.68 -8.48 -14.99
N ASP A 182 29.35 -8.85 -16.10
CA ASP A 182 30.48 -9.80 -16.09
C ASP A 182 31.70 -9.29 -15.30
N HIS A 183 31.94 -7.97 -15.33
CA HIS A 183 33.03 -7.36 -14.61
C HIS A 183 32.77 -7.34 -13.08
N ALA A 184 31.53 -7.02 -12.69
CA ALA A 184 31.11 -7.07 -11.30
C ALA A 184 31.14 -8.53 -10.78
N GLU A 185 30.73 -9.49 -11.59
CA GLU A 185 30.80 -10.90 -11.25
C GLU A 185 32.21 -11.38 -10.97
N THR A 186 33.16 -11.05 -11.84
CA THR A 186 34.56 -11.43 -11.70
C THR A 186 35.19 -10.80 -10.44
N ALA A 187 34.97 -9.51 -10.21
CA ALA A 187 35.50 -8.80 -9.06
C ALA A 187 34.96 -9.33 -7.72
N VAL A 188 33.64 -9.51 -7.61
CA VAL A 188 33.00 -10.06 -6.41
C VAL A 188 33.43 -11.49 -6.18
N SER A 189 33.46 -12.34 -7.21
CA SER A 189 33.84 -13.74 -7.09
C SER A 189 35.28 -13.90 -6.63
N SER A 190 36.21 -13.09 -7.15
CA SER A 190 37.62 -13.09 -6.73
C SER A 190 37.78 -12.64 -5.28
N ALA A 191 37.13 -11.54 -4.88
CA ALA A 191 37.17 -11.05 -3.50
C ALA A 191 36.52 -12.04 -2.51
N TRP A 192 35.39 -12.65 -2.89
CA TRP A 192 34.70 -13.67 -2.13
C TRP A 192 35.59 -14.88 -1.84
N LYS A 193 36.20 -15.45 -2.90
CA LYS A 193 37.09 -16.61 -2.77
C LYS A 193 38.25 -16.37 -1.81
N LYS A 194 38.80 -15.16 -1.77
CA LYS A 194 39.90 -14.78 -0.86
C LYS A 194 39.48 -14.76 0.63
N GLN A 195 38.20 -14.54 0.92
CA GLN A 195 37.67 -14.29 2.27
C GLN A 195 36.52 -15.22 2.65
N GLU A 196 36.25 -16.27 1.87
CA GLU A 196 35.04 -17.09 1.95
C GLU A 196 34.82 -17.68 3.35
N GLU A 197 35.82 -18.26 3.95
CA GLU A 197 35.72 -18.84 5.30
C GLU A 197 35.31 -17.77 6.33
N LYS A 198 35.91 -16.58 6.27
CA LYS A 198 35.61 -15.47 7.18
C LYS A 198 34.19 -14.93 6.96
N ILE A 199 33.74 -14.81 5.70
CA ILE A 199 32.39 -14.38 5.34
C ILE A 199 31.36 -15.38 5.85
N VAL A 200 31.52 -16.65 5.51
CA VAL A 200 30.58 -17.72 5.89
C VAL A 200 30.51 -17.88 7.41
N ALA A 201 31.64 -17.76 8.11
CA ALA A 201 31.66 -17.78 9.57
C ALA A 201 30.88 -16.60 10.16
N ALA A 202 31.08 -15.39 9.65
CA ALA A 202 30.35 -14.20 10.10
C ALA A 202 28.83 -14.34 9.87
N MET A 203 28.42 -14.84 8.69
CA MET A 203 27.00 -15.06 8.36
C MET A 203 26.34 -16.14 9.22
N LYS A 204 27.08 -17.19 9.64
CA LYS A 204 26.55 -18.23 10.52
C LYS A 204 26.41 -17.77 11.96
N THR A 205 27.35 -16.96 12.43
CA THR A 205 27.40 -16.50 13.82
C THR A 205 26.30 -15.45 14.10
N ASP A 206 26.10 -14.55 13.18
CA ASP A 206 25.10 -13.48 13.28
C ASP A 206 24.46 -13.20 11.91
N PRO A 207 23.48 -14.04 11.51
CA PRO A 207 22.91 -13.96 10.16
C PRO A 207 22.21 -12.63 9.84
N PHE A 208 21.98 -11.77 10.83
CA PHE A 208 21.37 -10.46 10.63
C PHE A 208 22.10 -9.31 11.34
N GLY A 209 23.29 -9.57 11.90
CA GLY A 209 24.13 -8.50 12.46
C GLY A 209 23.50 -7.70 13.60
N GLY A 210 22.56 -8.28 14.36
CA GLY A 210 21.80 -7.51 15.34
C GLY A 210 21.14 -8.30 16.47
N LYS A 211 21.65 -9.47 16.81
CA LYS A 211 21.05 -10.35 17.82
C LYS A 211 20.87 -9.74 19.21
N ASP A 212 21.72 -8.80 19.58
CA ASP A 212 21.80 -8.25 20.93
C ASP A 212 21.08 -6.90 21.08
N VAL A 213 20.32 -6.47 20.06
CA VAL A 213 19.59 -5.19 20.09
C VAL A 213 18.17 -5.43 20.53
N ALA A 214 17.74 -4.63 21.50
CA ALA A 214 16.36 -4.66 21.97
C ALA A 214 15.39 -4.37 20.81
N PRO A 215 14.22 -5.03 20.79
CA PRO A 215 13.20 -4.72 19.79
C PRO A 215 12.90 -3.23 19.82
N GLY A 216 13.09 -2.56 18.68
CA GLY A 216 12.86 -1.14 18.55
C GLY A 216 14.12 -0.26 18.60
N GLU A 217 15.28 -0.78 18.89
CA GLU A 217 16.54 -0.07 18.72
C GLU A 217 17.13 -0.33 17.33
N LEU A 218 17.35 0.73 16.58
CA LEU A 218 17.97 0.67 15.26
C LEU A 218 19.48 0.92 15.39
N HIS A 219 20.26 0.11 14.71
CA HIS A 219 21.69 0.32 14.61
C HIS A 219 22.03 1.50 13.72
N LYS A 220 22.97 2.33 14.17
CA LYS A 220 23.60 3.29 13.27
C LYS A 220 24.53 2.55 12.31
N ILE A 221 24.35 2.80 11.01
CA ILE A 221 25.21 2.29 9.94
C ILE A 221 25.87 3.48 9.27
N GLU A 222 27.20 3.49 9.18
CA GLU A 222 27.89 4.54 8.45
C GLU A 222 27.84 4.25 6.93
N PRO A 223 27.62 5.27 6.08
CA PRO A 223 27.53 5.08 4.63
C PRO A 223 28.72 4.33 4.02
N ALA A 224 29.91 4.57 4.56
CA ALA A 224 31.12 3.89 4.14
C ALA A 224 31.12 2.38 4.42
N GLU A 225 30.39 1.91 5.43
CA GLU A 225 30.36 0.49 5.83
C GLU A 225 29.61 -0.39 4.84
N VAL A 226 28.62 0.15 4.13
CA VAL A 226 27.82 -0.57 3.13
C VAL A 226 28.22 -0.25 1.69
N LYS A 227 29.03 0.78 1.48
CA LYS A 227 29.51 1.15 0.16
C LYS A 227 30.45 0.08 -0.38
N LEU A 228 30.17 -0.42 -1.56
CA LEU A 228 30.98 -1.42 -2.25
C LEU A 228 31.18 -0.98 -3.70
N ASP A 229 32.41 -0.66 -4.09
CA ASP A 229 32.75 -0.29 -5.45
C ASP A 229 33.73 -1.27 -6.08
N ILE A 230 33.68 -1.37 -7.40
CA ILE A 230 34.42 -2.37 -8.15
C ILE A 230 35.93 -2.16 -8.08
N LYS A 231 36.40 -0.91 -8.11
CA LYS A 231 37.84 -0.60 -8.10
C LYS A 231 38.50 -1.05 -6.79
N SER A 232 37.79 -0.85 -5.67
CA SER A 232 38.25 -1.32 -4.36
C SER A 232 38.27 -2.84 -4.25
N LEU A 233 37.27 -3.52 -4.86
CA LEU A 233 37.24 -5.00 -4.93
C LEU A 233 38.41 -5.54 -5.76
N GLU A 234 38.70 -4.96 -6.92
CA GLU A 234 39.80 -5.37 -7.81
C GLU A 234 41.16 -5.19 -7.17
N LYS A 235 41.40 -4.07 -6.49
CA LYS A 235 42.63 -3.82 -5.76
C LYS A 235 42.84 -4.76 -4.57
N GLY A 236 41.78 -5.40 -4.09
CA GLY A 236 41.82 -6.26 -2.92
C GLY A 236 41.89 -5.51 -1.59
N ASP A 237 41.62 -4.22 -1.60
CA ASP A 237 41.68 -3.33 -0.42
C ASP A 237 40.40 -3.38 0.44
N VAL A 238 39.42 -4.21 0.06
CA VAL A 238 38.12 -4.30 0.74
C VAL A 238 38.08 -5.51 1.69
N ASP A 239 37.81 -5.27 2.95
CA ASP A 239 37.35 -6.32 3.85
C ASP A 239 35.89 -6.66 3.49
N LEU A 240 35.70 -7.61 2.58
CA LEU A 240 34.40 -8.03 2.10
C LEU A 240 33.57 -8.67 3.22
N ALA A 241 34.21 -9.36 4.18
CA ALA A 241 33.50 -9.93 5.33
C ALA A 241 32.90 -8.82 6.21
N ALA A 242 33.61 -7.73 6.45
CA ALA A 242 33.08 -6.57 7.16
C ALA A 242 31.91 -5.92 6.39
N ARG A 243 32.00 -5.83 5.04
CA ARG A 243 30.90 -5.29 4.20
C ARG A 243 29.66 -6.17 4.27
N VAL A 244 29.82 -7.48 4.20
CA VAL A 244 28.71 -8.45 4.36
C VAL A 244 28.08 -8.30 5.74
N HIS A 245 28.88 -8.17 6.79
CA HIS A 245 28.35 -7.97 8.14
C HIS A 245 27.54 -6.66 8.23
N SER A 246 28.02 -5.55 7.68
CA SER A 246 27.29 -4.29 7.63
C SER A 246 26.00 -4.39 6.80
N MET A 247 26.00 -5.17 5.71
CA MET A 247 24.81 -5.46 4.92
C MET A 247 23.76 -6.26 5.72
N LEU A 248 24.20 -7.22 6.52
CA LEU A 248 23.30 -7.97 7.41
C LEU A 248 22.69 -7.07 8.51
N LYS A 249 23.48 -6.13 9.06
CA LYS A 249 22.95 -5.08 9.98
C LYS A 249 21.89 -4.20 9.28
N LEU A 250 22.15 -3.82 8.04
CA LEU A 250 21.18 -3.07 7.24
C LEU A 250 19.87 -3.85 7.07
N PHE A 251 19.94 -5.15 6.76
CA PHE A 251 18.79 -6.03 6.65
C PHE A 251 18.06 -6.19 7.99
N HIS A 252 18.82 -6.26 9.10
CA HIS A 252 18.23 -6.23 10.43
C HIS A 252 17.44 -4.95 10.68
N ASN A 253 18.00 -3.77 10.35
CA ASN A 253 17.32 -2.49 10.50
C ASN A 253 16.04 -2.42 9.66
N MET A 254 16.08 -2.86 8.40
CA MET A 254 14.88 -2.93 7.55
C MET A 254 13.78 -3.77 8.20
N ARG A 255 14.13 -4.94 8.74
CA ARG A 255 13.18 -5.84 9.43
C ARG A 255 12.63 -5.23 10.71
N THR A 256 13.48 -4.63 11.53
CA THR A 256 13.11 -3.98 12.80
C THR A 256 12.16 -2.82 12.55
N THR A 257 12.45 -2.00 11.55
CA THR A 257 11.59 -0.88 11.14
C THR A 257 10.20 -1.36 10.69
N LEU A 258 10.14 -2.52 10.03
CA LEU A 258 8.88 -3.14 9.60
C LEU A 258 8.25 -4.04 10.69
N HIS A 259 8.79 -4.04 11.91
CA HIS A 259 8.32 -4.86 13.02
C HIS A 259 8.26 -6.37 12.70
N VAL A 260 9.18 -6.86 11.87
CA VAL A 260 9.22 -8.25 11.42
C VAL A 260 10.06 -9.09 12.38
N PRO A 261 9.55 -10.24 12.89
CA PRO A 261 10.31 -11.12 13.78
C PRO A 261 11.48 -11.83 13.07
N ASP A 262 12.44 -12.34 13.86
CA ASP A 262 13.64 -13.01 13.35
C ASP A 262 13.36 -14.34 12.64
N LYS A 263 12.21 -14.92 12.87
CA LYS A 263 11.79 -16.19 12.25
C LYS A 263 10.47 -16.02 11.51
N PRO A 264 10.33 -16.64 10.33
CA PRO A 264 9.05 -16.65 9.64
C PRO A 264 7.97 -17.31 10.52
N PRO A 265 6.70 -16.88 10.43
CA PRO A 265 5.62 -17.51 11.17
C PRO A 265 5.28 -18.88 10.58
N ASP A 266 4.73 -19.75 11.44
CA ASP A 266 4.29 -21.09 11.04
C ASP A 266 3.05 -21.06 10.11
N LYS A 267 2.28 -19.98 10.17
CA LYS A 267 1.08 -19.78 9.33
C LYS A 267 1.01 -18.34 8.83
N VAL A 268 0.74 -18.22 7.57
CA VAL A 268 0.64 -16.94 6.86
C VAL A 268 -0.82 -16.71 6.47
N PRO A 269 -1.45 -15.57 6.81
CA PRO A 269 -2.77 -15.26 6.30
C PRO A 269 -2.71 -15.07 4.77
N PRO A 270 -3.82 -15.30 4.08
CA PRO A 270 -3.91 -15.01 2.65
C PRO A 270 -3.65 -13.52 2.40
N ALA A 271 -3.00 -13.21 1.27
CA ALA A 271 -2.82 -11.83 0.85
C ALA A 271 -4.17 -11.15 0.61
N SER A 272 -4.27 -9.86 0.96
CA SER A 272 -5.48 -9.07 0.70
C SER A 272 -5.70 -8.81 -0.79
N GLY A 273 -4.64 -8.82 -1.59
CA GLY A 273 -4.64 -8.56 -3.02
C GLY A 273 -4.68 -7.08 -3.39
N PRO A 274 -4.63 -6.76 -4.68
CA PRO A 274 -4.52 -5.40 -5.20
C PRO A 274 -5.57 -4.44 -4.63
N GLY A 275 -5.12 -3.27 -4.16
CA GLY A 275 -5.98 -2.21 -3.64
C GLY A 275 -6.59 -2.48 -2.27
N ARG A 276 -6.06 -3.42 -1.52
CA ARG A 276 -6.54 -3.82 -0.19
C ARG A 276 -5.40 -4.10 0.79
N ASN A 277 -5.69 -4.00 2.07
CA ASN A 277 -4.87 -4.54 3.15
C ASN A 277 -5.66 -4.65 4.46
N ASP A 278 -5.08 -5.32 5.45
CA ASP A 278 -5.56 -5.30 6.84
C ASP A 278 -4.75 -4.29 7.66
N ALA A 279 -4.93 -2.99 7.35
CA ALA A 279 -4.15 -1.91 7.96
C ALA A 279 -4.21 -1.89 9.49
N PHE A 280 -5.39 -2.07 10.08
CA PHE A 280 -5.53 -2.01 11.54
C PHE A 280 -5.12 -3.30 12.24
N GLY A 281 -5.27 -4.45 11.61
CA GLY A 281 -4.70 -5.70 12.11
C GLY A 281 -3.17 -5.61 12.18
N LEU A 282 -2.54 -5.06 11.15
CA LEU A 282 -1.10 -4.81 11.13
C LEU A 282 -0.68 -3.79 12.21
N LEU A 283 -1.32 -2.63 12.26
CA LEU A 283 -1.02 -1.57 13.23
C LEU A 283 -1.21 -2.04 14.69
N SER A 284 -2.30 -2.73 14.98
CA SER A 284 -2.57 -3.23 16.34
C SER A 284 -1.55 -4.28 16.78
N ALA A 285 -1.12 -5.11 15.87
CA ALA A 285 -0.10 -6.11 16.15
C ALA A 285 1.29 -5.47 16.33
N SER A 286 1.68 -4.56 15.42
CA SER A 286 3.02 -3.97 15.39
C SER A 286 3.22 -2.89 16.48
N LEU A 287 2.29 -1.97 16.63
CA LEU A 287 2.44 -0.82 17.53
C LEU A 287 1.93 -1.12 18.96
N LEU A 288 0.88 -1.92 19.11
CA LEU A 288 0.24 -2.15 20.39
C LEU A 288 0.49 -3.55 20.97
N ASN A 289 1.11 -4.44 20.21
CA ASN A 289 1.22 -5.87 20.55
C ASN A 289 -0.17 -6.50 20.87
N MET A 290 -1.19 -6.11 20.12
CA MET A 290 -2.58 -6.52 20.26
C MET A 290 -3.10 -7.12 18.95
N PRO A 291 -2.69 -8.35 18.57
CA PRO A 291 -3.11 -8.96 17.30
C PRO A 291 -4.63 -9.11 17.25
N GLN A 292 -5.21 -8.78 16.10
CA GLN A 292 -6.65 -8.86 15.81
C GLN A 292 -6.95 -9.95 14.78
N PRO A 293 -8.20 -10.40 14.66
CA PRO A 293 -8.64 -11.20 13.52
C PRO A 293 -8.36 -10.47 12.20
N TYR A 294 -8.02 -11.23 11.15
CA TYR A 294 -7.79 -10.69 9.82
C TYR A 294 -9.04 -10.02 9.25
N SER A 295 -8.91 -8.79 8.81
CA SER A 295 -10.02 -7.93 8.44
C SER A 295 -9.65 -7.00 7.27
N PRO A 296 -9.48 -7.55 6.05
CA PRO A 296 -9.02 -6.79 4.90
C PRO A 296 -10.07 -5.80 4.42
N ILE A 297 -9.61 -4.58 4.14
CA ILE A 297 -10.42 -3.52 3.56
C ILE A 297 -9.75 -2.97 2.31
N LYS A 298 -10.54 -2.42 1.38
CA LYS A 298 -9.97 -1.64 0.29
C LYS A 298 -9.48 -0.30 0.78
N PHE A 299 -8.51 0.29 0.10
CA PHE A 299 -8.07 1.65 0.40
C PHE A 299 -9.25 2.62 0.30
N GLY A 300 -9.38 3.49 1.31
CA GLY A 300 -10.49 4.45 1.37
C GLY A 300 -10.31 5.62 0.40
N LEU A 301 -11.35 6.44 0.27
CA LEU A 301 -11.21 7.69 -0.46
C LEU A 301 -10.50 8.74 0.39
N VAL A 302 -9.77 9.63 -0.28
CA VAL A 302 -9.17 10.80 0.37
C VAL A 302 -9.68 12.14 -0.16
N TRP A 303 -10.55 12.18 -1.19
CA TRP A 303 -11.20 13.43 -1.55
C TRP A 303 -12.26 13.88 -0.54
N ASN A 304 -12.50 15.18 -0.45
CA ASN A 304 -13.40 15.81 0.52
C ASN A 304 -13.14 15.40 1.98
N VAL A 305 -11.95 14.91 2.30
CA VAL A 305 -11.63 14.42 3.65
C VAL A 305 -11.53 15.57 4.67
N ASP A 306 -11.23 16.78 4.20
CA ASP A 306 -11.26 18.03 4.97
C ASP A 306 -12.66 18.36 5.54
N LYS A 307 -13.71 17.90 4.88
CA LYS A 307 -15.10 18.10 5.30
C LYS A 307 -15.56 17.11 6.37
N ARG A 308 -14.73 16.13 6.72
CA ARG A 308 -15.08 15.03 7.62
C ARG A 308 -14.39 15.16 8.96
N ILE A 309 -15.16 14.98 10.05
CA ILE A 309 -14.61 14.90 11.40
C ILE A 309 -14.04 13.50 11.68
N TRP A 310 -14.74 12.46 11.23
CA TRP A 310 -14.37 11.06 11.40
C TRP A 310 -14.07 10.42 10.06
N VAL A 311 -12.99 9.67 9.99
CA VAL A 311 -12.52 9.00 8.78
C VAL A 311 -12.51 7.48 8.95
N HIS A 312 -12.23 6.75 7.88
CA HIS A 312 -12.33 5.31 7.71
C HIS A 312 -13.76 4.80 7.51
N TRP A 313 -13.85 3.52 7.10
CA TRP A 313 -15.11 2.85 6.77
C TRP A 313 -16.07 2.72 7.96
N ASP A 314 -15.53 2.70 9.17
CA ASP A 314 -16.25 2.59 10.45
C ASP A 314 -16.25 3.90 11.23
N GLY A 315 -15.75 5.00 10.66
CA GLY A 315 -15.72 6.30 11.32
C GLY A 315 -14.97 6.26 12.66
N ASN A 316 -13.89 5.53 12.75
CA ASN A 316 -13.20 5.25 14.00
C ASN A 316 -12.12 6.26 14.38
N THR A 317 -11.54 6.98 13.41
CA THR A 317 -10.42 7.91 13.67
C THR A 317 -10.84 9.34 13.43
N LYS A 318 -10.65 10.20 14.43
CA LYS A 318 -10.82 11.64 14.33
C LYS A 318 -9.55 12.25 13.73
N SER A 319 -9.70 13.09 12.74
CA SER A 319 -8.60 13.79 12.07
C SER A 319 -7.80 12.98 11.04
N PRO A 320 -7.70 13.49 9.79
CA PRO A 320 -6.87 12.89 8.74
C PRO A 320 -5.38 12.81 9.09
N ILE A 321 -4.83 13.83 9.79
CA ILE A 321 -3.39 13.84 10.14
C ILE A 321 -3.05 12.74 11.15
N ALA A 322 -3.92 12.46 12.13
CA ALA A 322 -3.69 11.36 13.08
C ALA A 322 -3.72 10.00 12.35
N ARG A 323 -4.67 9.82 11.42
CA ARG A 323 -4.71 8.63 10.55
C ARG A 323 -3.42 8.45 9.76
N ASN A 324 -2.93 9.53 9.14
CA ASN A 324 -1.74 9.48 8.28
C ASN A 324 -0.47 9.24 9.09
N LEU A 325 -0.39 9.79 10.31
CA LEU A 325 0.70 9.50 11.23
C LEU A 325 0.75 8.02 11.60
N LEU A 326 -0.39 7.43 12.01
CA LEU A 326 -0.48 6.00 12.28
C LEU A 326 -0.14 5.16 11.04
N ALA A 327 -0.59 5.57 9.85
CA ALA A 327 -0.24 4.89 8.61
C ALA A 327 1.27 4.93 8.32
N SER A 328 1.93 6.08 8.50
CA SER A 328 3.38 6.20 8.33
C SER A 328 4.14 5.26 9.27
N LEU A 329 3.74 5.19 10.54
CA LEU A 329 4.35 4.29 11.52
C LEU A 329 4.15 2.81 11.15
N GLY A 330 2.95 2.44 10.71
CA GLY A 330 2.65 1.08 10.26
C GLY A 330 3.37 0.68 8.97
N LEU A 331 3.73 1.65 8.14
CA LEU A 331 4.52 1.45 6.92
C LEU A 331 6.04 1.52 7.17
N GLY A 332 6.45 1.59 8.44
CA GLY A 332 7.85 1.50 8.83
C GLY A 332 8.54 2.83 9.10
N ALA A 333 7.81 3.93 9.30
CA ALA A 333 8.43 5.15 9.82
C ALA A 333 9.05 4.85 11.20
N PRO A 334 10.35 5.13 11.40
CA PRO A 334 11.02 4.77 12.64
C PRO A 334 10.51 5.62 13.81
N MET A 335 10.17 4.95 14.91
CA MET A 335 9.68 5.58 16.15
C MET A 335 10.79 5.94 17.13
N HIS A 336 11.98 5.39 16.98
CA HIS A 336 12.98 5.40 18.04
C HIS A 336 14.04 6.48 17.90
N GLY A 337 14.37 7.02 19.06
CA GLY A 337 15.24 8.16 19.27
C GLY A 337 14.43 9.45 19.39
N LYS A 338 14.82 10.37 20.26
CA LYS A 338 14.16 11.67 20.50
C LYS A 338 13.90 12.51 19.23
N ARG A 339 14.25 11.98 18.07
CA ARG A 339 13.98 12.45 16.70
C ARG A 339 14.18 11.27 15.75
N GLY A 340 13.28 10.29 15.76
CA GLY A 340 13.24 9.31 14.68
C GLY A 340 13.19 10.02 13.32
N ASP A 341 13.48 9.32 12.24
CA ASP A 341 13.42 9.88 10.88
C ASP A 341 11.98 10.24 10.44
N LEU A 342 11.00 10.11 11.35
CA LEU A 342 9.64 10.60 11.15
C LEU A 342 9.61 12.13 11.17
N ILE A 343 9.42 12.73 10.00
CA ILE A 343 9.29 14.17 9.86
C ILE A 343 7.80 14.53 9.77
N PHE A 344 7.27 15.05 10.85
CA PHE A 344 5.87 15.47 10.93
C PHE A 344 5.46 16.43 9.81
N ALA A 345 6.36 17.33 9.40
CA ALA A 345 6.09 18.28 8.33
C ALA A 345 5.80 17.60 6.98
N ASP A 346 6.47 16.49 6.67
CA ASP A 346 6.26 15.72 5.44
C ASP A 346 4.88 15.04 5.48
N VAL A 347 4.55 14.39 6.60
CA VAL A 347 3.23 13.75 6.80
C VAL A 347 2.12 14.80 6.74
N LYS A 348 2.35 15.98 7.35
CA LYS A 348 1.41 17.10 7.30
C LYS A 348 1.21 17.61 5.89
N ARG A 349 2.27 17.84 5.12
CA ARG A 349 2.17 18.30 3.72
C ARG A 349 1.40 17.31 2.85
N GLN A 350 1.66 16.00 2.98
CA GLN A 350 0.88 14.97 2.29
C GLN A 350 -0.60 15.01 2.68
N THR A 351 -0.89 15.24 3.97
CA THR A 351 -2.27 15.36 4.46
C THR A 351 -2.96 16.60 3.88
N ASP A 352 -2.33 17.77 3.98
CA ASP A 352 -2.86 19.04 3.48
C ASP A 352 -3.14 19.01 1.97
N LEU A 353 -2.31 18.28 1.20
CA LEU A 353 -2.56 18.03 -0.22
C LEU A 353 -3.75 17.10 -0.43
N SER A 354 -3.79 15.97 0.30
CA SER A 354 -4.91 15.02 0.20
C SER A 354 -6.27 15.69 0.47
N GLU A 355 -6.32 16.62 1.42
CA GLU A 355 -7.53 17.36 1.77
C GLU A 355 -8.06 18.26 0.65
N LYS A 356 -7.21 18.64 -0.30
CA LYS A 356 -7.57 19.50 -1.43
C LYS A 356 -8.02 18.72 -2.67
N ILE A 357 -8.02 17.40 -2.64
CA ILE A 357 -8.44 16.59 -3.79
C ILE A 357 -9.96 16.59 -3.87
N ALA A 358 -10.49 16.99 -5.01
CA ALA A 358 -11.91 16.90 -5.32
C ALA A 358 -12.27 15.54 -5.95
N PRO A 359 -13.53 15.08 -5.84
CA PRO A 359 -13.98 13.91 -6.57
C PRO A 359 -13.90 14.13 -8.08
N PRO A 360 -13.52 13.11 -8.87
CA PRO A 360 -13.42 13.25 -10.32
C PRO A 360 -14.79 13.27 -10.99
N LYS A 361 -14.98 14.12 -11.99
CA LYS A 361 -16.13 14.03 -12.88
C LYS A 361 -16.02 12.78 -13.75
N TYR A 362 -17.16 12.20 -14.11
CA TYR A 362 -17.19 11.05 -15.03
C TYR A 362 -16.62 11.45 -16.42
N PRO A 363 -15.58 10.76 -16.90
CA PRO A 363 -14.84 11.21 -18.08
C PRO A 363 -15.29 10.58 -19.40
N PHE A 364 -16.29 9.72 -19.37
CA PHE A 364 -16.79 8.99 -20.52
C PHE A 364 -18.17 9.49 -20.96
N SER A 365 -18.74 8.85 -21.98
CA SER A 365 -20.09 9.19 -22.47
C SER A 365 -21.16 8.93 -21.41
N LEU A 366 -22.14 9.81 -21.31
CA LEU A 366 -23.26 9.77 -20.38
C LEU A 366 -24.57 9.82 -21.13
N ASP A 367 -25.50 8.92 -20.81
CA ASP A 367 -26.90 9.01 -21.24
C ASP A 367 -27.68 9.95 -20.29
N ASN A 368 -27.78 11.21 -20.66
CA ASN A 368 -28.46 12.23 -19.85
C ASN A 368 -29.95 11.94 -19.62
N ASP A 369 -30.64 11.29 -20.53
CA ASP A 369 -32.07 11.01 -20.38
C ASP A 369 -32.28 9.80 -19.47
N ALA A 370 -31.42 8.78 -19.54
CA ALA A 370 -31.36 7.70 -18.56
C ALA A 370 -31.02 8.24 -17.16
N ALA A 371 -30.02 9.15 -17.05
CA ALA A 371 -29.67 9.77 -15.77
C ALA A 371 -30.84 10.54 -15.15
N LYS A 372 -31.63 11.27 -15.95
CA LYS A 372 -32.86 11.95 -15.46
C LYS A 372 -33.89 10.94 -14.91
N ARG A 373 -34.08 9.80 -15.58
CA ARG A 373 -34.95 8.72 -15.07
C ARG A 373 -34.39 8.04 -13.82
N GLY A 374 -33.07 7.95 -13.71
CA GLY A 374 -32.38 7.39 -12.56
C GLY A 374 -32.48 8.21 -11.27
N ALA A 375 -32.60 9.56 -11.39
CA ALA A 375 -32.65 10.46 -10.24
C ALA A 375 -33.75 10.10 -9.20
N PRO A 376 -35.02 9.89 -9.58
CA PRO A 376 -36.04 9.45 -8.63
C PRO A 376 -35.78 8.06 -8.06
N LEU A 377 -35.15 7.16 -8.81
CA LEU A 377 -34.76 5.84 -8.31
C LEU A 377 -33.74 5.95 -7.19
N PHE A 378 -32.74 6.83 -7.36
CA PHE A 378 -31.78 7.15 -6.30
C PHE A 378 -32.47 7.75 -5.08
N ALA A 379 -33.34 8.75 -5.26
CA ALA A 379 -34.05 9.38 -4.17
C ALA A 379 -34.83 8.37 -3.31
N ASN A 380 -35.45 7.39 -3.95
CA ASN A 380 -36.29 6.40 -3.28
C ASN A 380 -35.49 5.26 -2.62
N ASN A 381 -34.34 4.86 -3.17
CA ASN A 381 -33.63 3.66 -2.73
C ASN A 381 -32.30 3.94 -2.00
N CYS A 382 -31.68 5.11 -2.19
CA CYS A 382 -30.29 5.35 -1.75
C CYS A 382 -30.15 6.61 -0.87
N ASN A 383 -30.97 7.63 -1.10
CA ASN A 383 -30.80 8.97 -0.52
C ASN A 383 -30.96 9.01 1.00
N SER A 384 -31.73 8.09 1.60
CA SER A 384 -31.91 8.01 3.06
C SER A 384 -30.60 7.77 3.81
N CYS A 385 -29.67 7.01 3.21
CA CYS A 385 -28.34 6.71 3.78
C CYS A 385 -27.23 7.57 3.13
N HIS A 386 -27.27 7.78 1.82
CA HIS A 386 -26.20 8.43 1.07
C HIS A 386 -26.46 9.90 0.71
N GLY A 387 -27.63 10.43 1.02
CA GLY A 387 -27.95 11.85 0.89
C GLY A 387 -27.40 12.67 2.06
N GLY A 388 -27.25 13.96 1.84
CA GLY A 388 -26.75 14.87 2.87
C GLY A 388 -25.34 15.39 2.59
N PRO A 389 -24.81 16.27 3.45
CA PRO A 389 -23.51 16.89 3.25
C PRO A 389 -22.38 15.89 3.49
N GLU A 390 -21.21 16.16 2.91
CA GLU A 390 -19.97 15.37 3.10
C GLU A 390 -19.54 15.28 4.58
N SER A 391 -19.91 16.25 5.40
CA SER A 391 -19.66 16.26 6.85
C SER A 391 -20.54 15.28 7.63
N ASP A 392 -21.60 14.74 7.00
CA ASP A 392 -22.47 13.77 7.65
C ASP A 392 -21.75 12.42 7.76
N THR A 393 -21.48 12.03 8.98
CA THR A 393 -20.83 10.76 9.33
C THR A 393 -21.81 9.79 9.99
N ARG A 394 -23.05 9.74 9.49
CA ARG A 394 -24.05 8.76 9.97
C ARG A 394 -23.51 7.35 9.86
N LEU A 395 -23.60 6.63 10.95
CA LEU A 395 -23.13 5.26 11.06
C LEU A 395 -24.32 4.31 11.15
N HIS A 396 -24.28 3.28 10.31
CA HIS A 396 -25.31 2.23 10.23
C HIS A 396 -24.81 0.96 10.91
N ALA A 397 -25.69 0.30 11.65
CA ALA A 397 -25.34 -0.96 12.30
C ALA A 397 -25.03 -2.05 11.25
N VAL A 398 -24.09 -2.93 11.56
CA VAL A 398 -23.75 -4.07 10.68
C VAL A 398 -24.99 -4.90 10.34
N ALA A 399 -25.86 -5.15 11.33
CA ALA A 399 -27.09 -5.88 11.14
C ALA A 399 -28.10 -5.19 10.21
N GLU A 400 -28.05 -3.84 10.11
CA GLU A 400 -28.90 -3.06 9.20
C GLU A 400 -28.43 -3.18 7.76
N VAL A 401 -27.11 -3.06 7.53
CA VAL A 401 -26.54 -3.08 6.17
C VAL A 401 -26.20 -4.48 5.68
N GLY A 402 -26.03 -5.44 6.57
CA GLY A 402 -25.79 -6.86 6.28
C GLY A 402 -24.43 -7.18 5.62
N THR A 403 -23.54 -6.19 5.47
CA THR A 403 -22.23 -6.38 4.84
C THR A 403 -21.26 -7.09 5.78
N ASP A 404 -20.09 -7.50 5.27
CA ASP A 404 -19.07 -8.19 6.05
C ASP A 404 -18.80 -7.51 7.40
N PRO A 405 -18.90 -8.20 8.53
CA PRO A 405 -18.81 -7.59 9.86
C PRO A 405 -17.37 -7.41 10.36
N HIS A 406 -16.40 -8.14 9.80
CA HIS A 406 -15.06 -8.29 10.36
C HIS A 406 -14.41 -6.94 10.69
N ARG A 407 -14.49 -5.97 9.80
CA ARG A 407 -13.86 -4.65 10.01
C ARG A 407 -14.51 -3.85 11.15
N ALA A 408 -15.81 -3.86 11.25
CA ALA A 408 -16.53 -3.14 12.30
C ALA A 408 -16.33 -3.79 13.69
N GLU A 409 -16.30 -5.12 13.73
CA GLU A 409 -16.21 -5.90 14.97
C GLU A 409 -14.79 -6.01 15.52
N MET A 410 -13.76 -6.08 14.64
CA MET A 410 -12.38 -6.18 15.09
C MET A 410 -11.92 -4.94 15.85
N PHE A 411 -12.50 -3.77 15.55
CA PHE A 411 -12.10 -2.51 16.16
C PHE A 411 -12.82 -2.27 17.48
N THR A 412 -12.44 -3.05 18.50
CA THR A 412 -13.02 -3.03 19.84
C THR A 412 -12.67 -1.76 20.63
N GLN A 413 -13.42 -1.46 21.72
CA GLN A 413 -13.11 -0.35 22.61
C GLN A 413 -11.71 -0.50 23.22
N LYS A 414 -11.30 -1.72 23.61
CA LYS A 414 -9.95 -1.99 24.13
C LYS A 414 -8.86 -1.61 23.12
N LEU A 415 -9.10 -1.86 21.83
CA LEU A 415 -8.18 -1.47 20.79
C LEU A 415 -8.13 0.05 20.61
N ALA A 416 -9.29 0.72 20.63
CA ALA A 416 -9.39 2.17 20.55
C ALA A 416 -8.63 2.84 21.72
N ASP A 417 -8.80 2.34 22.93
CA ASP A 417 -8.10 2.84 24.13
C ASP A 417 -6.58 2.64 24.01
N GLY A 418 -6.14 1.51 23.44
CA GLY A 418 -4.73 1.25 23.14
C GLY A 418 -4.13 2.27 22.18
N PHE A 419 -4.80 2.57 21.07
CA PHE A 419 -4.36 3.61 20.13
C PHE A 419 -4.38 5.00 20.73
N ASN A 420 -5.39 5.36 21.51
CA ASN A 420 -5.44 6.64 22.18
C ASN A 420 -4.27 6.82 23.16
N LYS A 421 -3.96 5.79 23.94
CA LYS A 421 -2.79 5.79 24.84
C LYS A 421 -1.50 5.95 24.06
N PHE A 422 -1.33 5.19 22.98
CA PHE A 422 -0.15 5.26 22.11
C PHE A 422 0.04 6.66 21.50
N LEU A 423 -1.04 7.31 21.03
CA LEU A 423 -0.97 8.67 20.49
C LEU A 423 -0.53 9.70 21.56
N VAL A 424 -0.96 9.54 22.82
CA VAL A 424 -0.49 10.37 23.94
C VAL A 424 1.00 10.13 24.23
N GLU A 425 1.45 8.88 24.16
CA GLU A 425 2.88 8.54 24.33
C GLU A 425 3.72 9.18 23.23
N LEU A 426 3.30 9.14 21.98
CA LEU A 426 3.97 9.83 20.87
C LEU A 426 4.07 11.35 21.10
N GLU A 427 3.01 11.98 21.61
CA GLU A 427 3.04 13.41 21.94
C GLU A 427 4.08 13.72 23.01
N SER A 428 4.20 12.87 24.04
CA SER A 428 5.18 13.02 25.11
C SER A 428 6.63 12.88 24.64
N GLU A 429 6.86 12.15 23.54
CA GLU A 429 8.16 12.00 22.88
C GLU A 429 8.50 13.16 21.92
N GLY A 430 7.63 14.15 21.80
CA GLY A 430 7.82 15.36 21.00
C GLY A 430 7.31 15.26 19.57
N TYR A 431 6.55 14.23 19.24
CA TYR A 431 5.75 14.19 18.02
C TYR A 431 4.54 15.11 18.19
N GLN A 432 4.42 16.10 17.30
CA GLN A 432 3.26 17.00 17.32
C GLN A 432 2.01 16.24 16.87
N ALA A 433 1.31 15.62 17.80
CA ALA A 433 -0.02 15.14 17.52
C ALA A 433 -1.01 16.32 17.52
N PRO A 434 -2.00 16.35 16.62
CA PRO A 434 -3.01 17.41 16.65
C PRO A 434 -3.79 17.34 17.96
N LYS A 435 -4.07 18.50 18.57
CA LYS A 435 -4.81 18.61 19.86
C LYS A 435 -6.22 17.98 19.84
N GLU A 436 -6.73 17.65 18.67
CA GLU A 436 -8.07 17.11 18.46
C GLU A 436 -8.07 15.77 17.73
N TYR A 437 -7.23 14.86 18.11
CA TYR A 437 -7.28 13.50 17.62
C TYR A 437 -8.01 12.58 18.61
N GLY A 438 -8.41 11.42 18.13
CA GLY A 438 -9.00 10.38 18.92
C GLY A 438 -9.41 9.19 18.06
N VAL A 439 -9.40 8.05 18.69
CA VAL A 439 -9.84 6.80 18.07
C VAL A 439 -10.98 6.24 18.91
N ARG A 440 -12.02 5.72 18.26
CA ARG A 440 -13.21 5.16 18.92
C ARG A 440 -13.61 3.83 18.31
N SER A 441 -14.21 2.96 19.08
CA SER A 441 -14.94 1.81 18.58
C SER A 441 -16.37 2.22 18.21
N THR A 442 -16.85 1.79 17.06
CA THR A 442 -18.21 2.10 16.62
C THR A 442 -19.07 0.86 16.42
N GLY A 443 -18.50 -0.27 16.01
CA GLY A 443 -19.22 -1.46 15.62
C GLY A 443 -20.18 -1.23 14.44
N LYS A 444 -19.93 -0.21 13.61
CA LYS A 444 -20.83 0.28 12.57
C LYS A 444 -20.06 0.63 11.30
N TYR A 445 -20.77 0.86 10.21
CA TYR A 445 -20.24 1.37 8.96
C TYR A 445 -20.79 2.74 8.61
N TRP A 446 -19.96 3.56 8.02
CA TRP A 446 -20.32 4.87 7.48
C TRP A 446 -20.87 4.73 6.07
N ALA A 447 -22.09 5.24 5.84
CA ALA A 447 -22.63 5.41 4.49
C ALA A 447 -22.04 6.68 3.87
N ALA A 448 -20.98 6.51 3.09
CA ALA A 448 -20.30 7.62 2.42
C ALA A 448 -21.24 8.32 1.42
N THR A 449 -21.12 9.64 1.30
CA THR A 449 -21.70 10.37 0.15
C THR A 449 -21.17 9.78 -1.15
N LEU A 450 -21.96 9.85 -2.23
CA LEU A 450 -21.63 9.16 -3.47
C LEU A 450 -20.90 10.02 -4.51
N SER A 451 -20.35 11.16 -4.11
CA SER A 451 -19.51 12.00 -5.00
C SER A 451 -18.38 11.19 -5.62
N GLY A 452 -18.30 11.15 -6.96
CA GLY A 452 -17.31 10.35 -7.69
C GLY A 452 -17.44 8.84 -7.51
N VAL A 453 -18.64 8.32 -7.19
CA VAL A 453 -18.85 6.88 -6.91
C VAL A 453 -18.47 5.98 -8.08
N TRP A 454 -18.52 6.47 -9.30
CA TRP A 454 -18.12 5.75 -10.49
C TRP A 454 -16.66 5.24 -10.42
N ALA A 455 -15.77 6.02 -9.80
CA ALA A 455 -14.35 5.69 -9.68
C ALA A 455 -14.02 4.78 -8.47
N ARG A 456 -15.01 4.36 -7.69
CA ARG A 456 -14.81 3.65 -6.41
C ARG A 456 -14.83 2.12 -6.51
N SER A 457 -14.90 1.58 -7.72
CA SER A 457 -14.84 0.12 -7.94
C SER A 457 -13.50 -0.46 -7.44
N PRO A 458 -13.49 -1.71 -6.93
CA PRO A 458 -14.62 -2.57 -6.53
C PRO A 458 -15.34 -2.02 -5.29
N TYR A 459 -16.63 -2.29 -5.20
CA TYR A 459 -17.54 -1.71 -4.18
C TYR A 459 -17.53 -2.49 -2.86
N LEU A 460 -18.27 -1.97 -1.87
CA LEU A 460 -18.25 -2.28 -0.45
C LEU A 460 -16.91 -1.87 0.21
N HIS A 461 -16.89 -1.86 1.55
CA HIS A 461 -15.71 -1.46 2.33
C HIS A 461 -14.52 -2.41 2.14
N ASN A 462 -14.78 -3.68 1.88
CA ASN A 462 -13.77 -4.71 1.60
C ASN A 462 -13.48 -4.90 0.11
N GLY A 463 -14.18 -4.19 -0.80
CA GLY A 463 -14.01 -4.30 -2.23
C GLY A 463 -14.39 -5.67 -2.80
N SER A 464 -15.41 -6.32 -2.25
CA SER A 464 -15.86 -7.68 -2.62
C SER A 464 -16.93 -7.71 -3.71
N VAL A 465 -17.34 -6.56 -4.25
CA VAL A 465 -18.29 -6.46 -5.36
C VAL A 465 -17.64 -5.68 -6.50
N ARG A 466 -17.48 -6.31 -7.65
CA ARG A 466 -16.63 -5.80 -8.74
C ARG A 466 -17.23 -4.58 -9.43
N THR A 467 -18.52 -4.56 -9.74
CA THR A 467 -19.18 -3.50 -10.51
C THR A 467 -20.39 -2.93 -9.78
N MET A 468 -20.87 -1.76 -10.19
CA MET A 468 -22.10 -1.17 -9.64
C MET A 468 -23.32 -2.00 -10.04
N HIS A 469 -23.37 -2.49 -11.27
CA HIS A 469 -24.44 -3.38 -11.70
C HIS A 469 -24.54 -4.62 -10.81
N GLU A 470 -23.39 -5.23 -10.49
CA GLU A 470 -23.32 -6.36 -9.56
C GLU A 470 -23.78 -5.97 -8.13
N LEU A 471 -23.45 -4.75 -7.66
CA LEU A 471 -23.93 -4.25 -6.36
C LEU A 471 -25.46 -4.12 -6.32
N LEU A 472 -26.09 -3.77 -7.44
CA LEU A 472 -27.55 -3.70 -7.61
C LEU A 472 -28.18 -5.08 -7.92
N THR A 473 -27.40 -6.13 -7.89
CA THR A 473 -27.87 -7.53 -8.01
C THR A 473 -28.02 -8.13 -6.61
N SER A 474 -29.00 -9.04 -6.45
CA SER A 474 -29.23 -9.74 -5.17
C SER A 474 -27.94 -10.40 -4.67
N PRO A 475 -27.61 -10.31 -3.37
CA PRO A 475 -26.35 -10.84 -2.83
C PRO A 475 -26.08 -12.31 -3.13
N ASP A 476 -27.10 -13.13 -3.19
CA ASP A 476 -27.02 -14.56 -3.54
C ASP A 476 -26.64 -14.83 -5.01
N GLN A 477 -26.81 -13.84 -5.89
CA GLN A 477 -26.50 -13.91 -7.32
C GLN A 477 -25.18 -13.22 -7.67
N ARG A 478 -24.54 -12.53 -6.71
CA ARG A 478 -23.23 -11.91 -6.93
C ARG A 478 -22.15 -12.96 -7.15
N ALA A 479 -21.10 -12.59 -7.88
CA ALA A 479 -19.96 -13.47 -8.15
C ALA A 479 -19.33 -13.99 -6.84
N LYS A 480 -19.13 -15.31 -6.76
CA LYS A 480 -18.44 -15.93 -5.62
C LYS A 480 -16.92 -15.75 -5.69
N THR A 481 -16.40 -15.61 -6.90
CA THR A 481 -15.00 -15.32 -7.18
C THR A 481 -14.92 -14.35 -8.34
N PHE A 482 -13.91 -13.47 -8.34
CA PHE A 482 -13.59 -12.61 -9.47
C PHE A 482 -12.13 -12.18 -9.44
N HIS A 483 -11.61 -11.70 -10.55
CA HIS A 483 -10.24 -11.26 -10.70
C HIS A 483 -10.08 -9.77 -10.39
N ARG A 484 -9.16 -9.45 -9.48
CA ARG A 484 -8.78 -8.08 -9.11
C ARG A 484 -7.46 -7.69 -9.79
N GLY A 485 -7.25 -6.37 -9.92
CA GLY A 485 -6.03 -5.81 -10.50
C GLY A 485 -6.17 -5.37 -11.95
N SER A 486 -7.33 -5.58 -12.59
CA SER A 486 -7.63 -4.97 -13.88
C SER A 486 -7.60 -3.45 -13.80
N ARG A 487 -7.10 -2.80 -14.85
CA ARG A 487 -7.15 -1.34 -15.04
C ARG A 487 -8.13 -0.94 -16.15
N VAL A 488 -8.81 -1.90 -16.73
CA VAL A 488 -9.82 -1.65 -17.75
C VAL A 488 -11.18 -1.47 -17.09
N PHE A 489 -11.77 -0.31 -17.30
CA PHE A 489 -13.05 0.07 -16.73
C PHE A 489 -14.17 -0.23 -17.73
N ASP A 490 -15.16 -0.98 -17.29
CA ASP A 490 -16.40 -1.21 -18.02
C ASP A 490 -17.38 -0.07 -17.71
N GLU A 491 -17.61 0.80 -18.70
CA GLU A 491 -18.47 1.97 -18.55
C GLU A 491 -19.93 1.59 -18.32
N LYS A 492 -20.39 0.48 -18.88
CA LYS A 492 -21.77 0.01 -18.77
C LYS A 492 -22.06 -0.60 -17.41
N GLU A 493 -21.15 -1.44 -16.94
CA GLU A 493 -21.26 -2.11 -15.65
C GLU A 493 -20.85 -1.18 -14.48
N MET A 494 -20.17 -0.06 -14.78
CA MET A 494 -19.57 0.88 -13.86
C MET A 494 -18.64 0.17 -12.86
N GLY A 495 -17.55 -0.39 -13.39
CA GLY A 495 -16.55 -1.12 -12.59
C GLY A 495 -15.46 -1.72 -13.45
N TYR A 496 -14.51 -2.44 -12.84
CA TYR A 496 -13.41 -3.05 -13.59
C TYR A 496 -13.83 -4.34 -14.29
N THR A 497 -13.17 -4.65 -15.42
CA THR A 497 -13.29 -5.94 -16.09
C THR A 497 -12.73 -7.08 -15.23
N ASP A 498 -13.09 -8.32 -15.55
CA ASP A 498 -12.73 -9.53 -14.78
C ASP A 498 -11.49 -10.24 -15.38
N ASP A 499 -10.40 -9.48 -15.56
CA ASP A 499 -9.16 -9.96 -16.20
C ASP A 499 -7.89 -9.65 -15.38
N GLY A 500 -8.06 -9.30 -14.11
CA GLY A 500 -6.96 -9.05 -13.19
C GLY A 500 -6.20 -10.34 -12.82
N ALA A 501 -4.99 -10.20 -12.30
CA ALA A 501 -4.14 -11.35 -11.96
C ALA A 501 -4.50 -12.03 -10.62
N TYR A 502 -5.22 -11.34 -9.72
CA TYR A 502 -5.52 -11.81 -8.37
C TYR A 502 -6.97 -12.32 -8.27
N VAL A 503 -7.15 -13.58 -7.89
CA VAL A 503 -8.47 -14.16 -7.64
C VAL A 503 -8.94 -13.82 -6.23
N LEU A 504 -10.03 -13.07 -6.10
CA LEU A 504 -10.71 -12.86 -4.83
C LEU A 504 -11.80 -13.91 -4.66
N ASP A 505 -11.72 -14.68 -3.56
CA ASP A 505 -12.78 -15.57 -3.10
C ASP A 505 -13.62 -14.85 -2.03
N THR A 506 -14.91 -14.64 -2.31
CA THR A 506 -15.84 -13.96 -1.40
C THR A 506 -16.28 -14.82 -0.22
N ALA A 507 -15.97 -16.11 -0.21
CA ALA A 507 -16.16 -16.99 0.95
C ALA A 507 -15.04 -16.87 1.98
N GLY A 508 -13.89 -16.25 1.61
CA GLY A 508 -12.77 -16.02 2.52
C GLY A 508 -13.13 -15.07 3.67
N SER A 509 -12.44 -15.20 4.79
CA SER A 509 -12.63 -14.33 5.96
C SER A 509 -12.42 -12.86 5.61
N GLY A 510 -13.39 -12.00 5.93
CA GLY A 510 -13.37 -10.57 5.62
C GLY A 510 -13.66 -10.23 4.15
N ASN A 511 -14.02 -11.22 3.32
CA ASN A 511 -14.25 -11.05 1.89
C ASN A 511 -15.74 -11.11 1.51
N SER A 512 -16.65 -11.28 2.46
CA SER A 512 -18.05 -11.45 2.13
C SER A 512 -18.60 -10.30 1.27
N ASN A 513 -19.33 -10.65 0.22
CA ASN A 513 -20.06 -9.73 -0.65
C ASN A 513 -21.56 -9.69 -0.33
N SER A 514 -21.94 -10.17 0.85
CA SER A 514 -23.33 -10.15 1.35
C SER A 514 -23.80 -8.74 1.69
N GLY A 515 -25.10 -8.62 1.93
CA GLY A 515 -25.74 -7.38 2.36
C GLY A 515 -25.79 -6.27 1.30
N HIS A 516 -26.10 -5.07 1.71
CA HIS A 516 -26.34 -3.91 0.85
C HIS A 516 -27.30 -4.26 -0.31
N ASP A 517 -28.45 -4.79 0.03
CA ASP A 517 -29.46 -5.26 -0.94
C ASP A 517 -30.47 -4.17 -1.35
N TYR A 518 -30.05 -2.92 -1.26
CA TYR A 518 -30.80 -1.75 -1.71
C TYR A 518 -30.76 -1.61 -3.24
N GLY A 519 -31.94 -1.39 -3.84
CA GLY A 519 -32.08 -1.27 -5.31
C GLY A 519 -32.04 -2.61 -6.05
N THR A 520 -31.86 -3.74 -5.36
CA THR A 520 -31.74 -5.06 -6.00
C THR A 520 -33.03 -5.56 -6.65
N LYS A 521 -34.18 -4.99 -6.27
CA LYS A 521 -35.51 -5.33 -6.83
C LYS A 521 -35.89 -4.49 -8.06
N LEU A 522 -35.05 -3.53 -8.45
CA LEU A 522 -35.25 -2.75 -9.67
C LEU A 522 -35.12 -3.65 -10.90
N SER A 523 -35.93 -3.35 -11.93
CA SER A 523 -35.77 -3.99 -13.24
C SER A 523 -34.43 -3.62 -13.87
N GLU A 524 -33.95 -4.40 -14.83
CA GLU A 524 -32.67 -4.15 -15.51
C GLU A 524 -32.61 -2.79 -16.18
N ASN A 525 -33.74 -2.26 -16.71
CA ASN A 525 -33.77 -0.92 -17.28
C ASN A 525 -33.64 0.15 -16.18
N GLU A 526 -34.33 -0.01 -15.05
CA GLU A 526 -34.21 0.91 -13.91
C GLU A 526 -32.81 0.90 -13.30
N LYS A 527 -32.17 -0.28 -13.20
CA LYS A 527 -30.77 -0.37 -12.76
C LYS A 527 -29.83 0.41 -13.70
N ARG A 528 -30.02 0.29 -15.01
CA ARG A 528 -29.24 1.06 -16.00
C ARG A 528 -29.47 2.57 -15.86
N ASP A 529 -30.71 3.00 -15.74
CA ASP A 529 -31.05 4.40 -15.51
C ASP A 529 -30.43 4.93 -14.21
N LEU A 530 -30.45 4.14 -13.12
CA LEU A 530 -29.82 4.46 -11.85
C LEU A 530 -28.28 4.55 -11.97
N ILE A 531 -27.64 3.63 -12.71
CA ILE A 531 -26.19 3.67 -12.97
C ILE A 531 -25.80 4.93 -13.71
N GLU A 532 -26.56 5.34 -14.73
CA GLU A 532 -26.33 6.59 -15.46
C GLU A 532 -26.44 7.81 -14.52
N TYR A 533 -27.42 7.82 -13.61
CA TYR A 533 -27.51 8.87 -12.60
C TYR A 533 -26.31 8.86 -11.65
N LEU A 534 -25.87 7.71 -11.17
CA LEU A 534 -24.71 7.58 -10.27
C LEU A 534 -23.41 8.08 -10.91
N LYS A 535 -23.26 7.99 -12.23
CA LYS A 535 -22.13 8.57 -12.96
C LYS A 535 -22.11 10.12 -12.89
N THR A 536 -23.23 10.76 -12.61
CA THR A 536 -23.32 12.24 -12.50
C THR A 536 -22.91 12.77 -11.13
N LEU A 537 -22.78 11.90 -10.11
CA LEU A 537 -22.44 12.26 -8.74
C LEU A 537 -20.89 12.44 -8.61
#